data_d94232a7641c02c406481b88cbee9ef2
#
_entry.id   d94232a7641c02c406481b88cbee9ef2
#
_cell.length_a   1.000
_cell.length_b   1.000
_cell.length_c   1.000
_cell.angle_alpha   90.00
_cell.angle_beta   90.00
_cell.angle_gamma   90.00
#
_symmetry.space_group_name_H-M   'P 1'
#
loop_
_entity.id
_entity.type
_entity.pdbx_description
1 polymer ?
#
loop_
_entity_poly.entity_id
_entity_poly.type
_entity_poly.pdbx_seq_one_letter_code
_entity_poly.pdbx_strand_id
1 'polypeptide(L)'
;MTRPIGYFVHHQGRGHAERCAAVVNALPESQPVTVFCAKPDIFPTFTRAVEVITLPSLFEATGAEDINDTTSAPDMVHCAPLGWPGIRQAMAQLAAWFASANPVLMISDVSAEVAQLARICSVAHVKVL
;
A
#
# COMPACT_ATOMS: atom_id res chain seq x y z
N MET A 1 18.96 -3.46 -15.28
CA MET A 1 17.94 -4.16 -14.47
C MET A 1 16.62 -3.44 -14.59
N THR A 2 15.55 -4.20 -14.71
CA THR A 2 14.22 -3.64 -14.82
C THR A 2 13.74 -3.20 -13.43
N ARG A 3 13.27 -1.96 -13.36
CA ARG A 3 12.77 -1.39 -12.12
C ARG A 3 11.37 -1.94 -11.82
N PRO A 4 11.02 -2.20 -10.54
CA PRO A 4 9.72 -2.74 -10.23
C PRO A 4 8.60 -1.70 -10.26
N ILE A 5 7.37 -2.19 -10.38
CA ILE A 5 6.16 -1.44 -10.06
C ILE A 5 5.70 -1.86 -8.67
N GLY A 6 5.42 -0.90 -7.80
CA GLY A 6 4.81 -1.15 -6.51
C GLY A 6 3.30 -0.99 -6.57
N TYR A 7 2.58 -1.80 -5.82
CA TYR A 7 1.12 -1.74 -5.76
C TYR A 7 0.68 -1.92 -4.31
N PHE A 8 0.13 -0.87 -3.71
CA PHE A 8 -0.45 -0.93 -2.37
C PHE A 8 -1.94 -1.25 -2.47
N VAL A 9 -2.38 -2.25 -1.71
CA VAL A 9 -3.76 -2.75 -1.75
C VAL A 9 -4.43 -2.54 -0.40
N HIS A 10 -5.60 -1.92 -0.43
CA HIS A 10 -6.48 -1.81 0.72
C HIS A 10 -7.03 -3.20 1.06
N HIS A 11 -6.92 -3.60 2.34
CA HIS A 11 -7.27 -4.96 2.74
C HIS A 11 -8.74 -5.16 3.13
N GLN A 12 -9.53 -4.11 3.19
CA GLN A 12 -10.94 -4.21 3.57
C GLN A 12 -11.79 -4.58 2.35
N GLY A 13 -12.30 -5.81 2.35
CA GLY A 13 -13.04 -6.35 1.23
C GLY A 13 -12.13 -6.95 0.16
N ARG A 14 -12.69 -7.85 -0.62
CA ARG A 14 -11.92 -8.59 -1.63
C ARG A 14 -11.82 -7.88 -2.98
N GLY A 15 -12.67 -6.89 -3.24
CA GLY A 15 -12.70 -6.21 -4.52
C GLY A 15 -11.38 -5.52 -4.86
N HIS A 16 -10.70 -4.95 -3.87
CA HIS A 16 -9.41 -4.30 -4.07
C HIS A 16 -8.33 -5.32 -4.45
N ALA A 17 -8.31 -6.47 -3.78
CA ALA A 17 -7.36 -7.53 -4.07
C ALA A 17 -7.62 -8.16 -5.44
N GLU A 18 -8.86 -8.36 -5.81
CA GLU A 18 -9.23 -8.89 -7.12
C GLU A 18 -8.84 -7.94 -8.24
N ARG A 19 -9.05 -6.65 -8.05
CA ARG A 19 -8.62 -5.64 -9.01
C ARG A 19 -7.10 -5.61 -9.14
N CYS A 20 -6.39 -5.67 -8.02
CA CYS A 20 -4.93 -5.73 -8.03
C CYS A 20 -4.45 -6.94 -8.84
N ALA A 21 -5.00 -8.12 -8.56
CA ALA A 21 -4.61 -9.33 -9.28
C ALA A 21 -4.89 -9.21 -10.78
N ALA A 22 -6.04 -8.64 -11.15
CA ALA A 22 -6.37 -8.47 -12.56
C ALA A 22 -5.36 -7.53 -13.27
N VAL A 23 -4.99 -6.44 -12.63
CA VAL A 23 -4.00 -5.50 -13.20
C VAL A 23 -2.64 -6.17 -13.29
N VAL A 24 -2.18 -6.80 -12.22
CA VAL A 24 -0.85 -7.41 -12.14
C VAL A 24 -0.72 -8.56 -13.14
N ASN A 25 -1.75 -9.40 -13.22
CA ASN A 25 -1.75 -10.54 -14.17
C ASN A 25 -1.72 -10.08 -15.63
N ALA A 26 -2.18 -8.86 -15.92
CA ALA A 26 -2.15 -8.29 -17.26
C ALA A 26 -0.79 -7.66 -17.61
N LEU A 27 0.07 -7.43 -16.65
CA LEU A 27 1.41 -6.87 -16.91
C LEU A 27 2.33 -7.95 -17.45
N PRO A 28 3.31 -7.57 -18.30
CA PRO A 28 4.30 -8.53 -18.80
C PRO A 28 5.10 -9.15 -17.66
N GLU A 29 5.42 -10.42 -17.77
CA GLU A 29 6.25 -11.11 -16.77
C GLU A 29 7.64 -10.50 -16.63
N SER A 30 8.12 -9.83 -17.66
CA SER A 30 9.40 -9.11 -17.62
C SER A 30 9.36 -7.87 -16.74
N GLN A 31 8.17 -7.39 -16.36
CA GLN A 31 8.01 -6.25 -15.46
C GLN A 31 7.89 -6.75 -14.02
N PRO A 32 8.91 -6.55 -13.17
CA PRO A 32 8.79 -6.94 -11.76
C PRO A 32 7.68 -6.17 -11.05
N VAL A 33 6.95 -6.87 -10.19
CA VAL A 33 5.87 -6.26 -9.40
C VAL A 33 6.02 -6.65 -7.95
N THR A 34 5.91 -5.66 -7.07
CA THR A 34 5.87 -5.85 -5.62
C THR A 34 4.56 -5.32 -5.09
N VAL A 35 3.80 -6.17 -4.42
CA VAL A 35 2.49 -5.85 -3.85
C VAL A 35 2.62 -5.70 -2.34
N PHE A 36 2.01 -4.66 -1.80
CA PHE A 36 2.01 -4.36 -0.36
C PHE A 36 0.59 -4.43 0.17
N CYS A 37 0.38 -5.19 1.24
CA CYS A 37 -0.94 -5.33 1.85
C CYS A 37 -0.80 -5.75 3.31
N ALA A 38 -1.75 -5.34 4.16
CA ALA A 38 -1.76 -5.76 5.56
C ALA A 38 -2.24 -7.22 5.74
N LYS A 39 -3.02 -7.73 4.79
CA LYS A 39 -3.59 -9.09 4.84
C LYS A 39 -3.37 -9.79 3.50
N PRO A 40 -2.19 -10.38 3.29
CA PRO A 40 -1.86 -10.95 1.97
C PRO A 40 -2.66 -12.20 1.59
N ASP A 41 -3.40 -12.78 2.52
CA ASP A 41 -4.26 -13.95 2.27
C ASP A 41 -5.55 -13.62 1.49
N ILE A 42 -5.84 -12.35 1.27
CA ILE A 42 -7.06 -11.94 0.54
C ILE A 42 -6.92 -12.04 -0.98
N PHE A 43 -5.71 -12.21 -1.50
CA PHE A 43 -5.50 -12.21 -2.94
C PHE A 43 -5.96 -13.50 -3.59
N PRO A 44 -6.60 -13.41 -4.78
CA PRO A 44 -6.73 -14.58 -5.65
C PRO A 44 -5.35 -14.98 -6.18
N THR A 45 -5.28 -16.12 -6.84
CA THR A 45 -4.02 -16.61 -7.39
C THR A 45 -3.47 -15.67 -8.46
N PHE A 46 -2.22 -15.26 -8.30
CA PHE A 46 -1.50 -14.55 -9.35
C PHE A 46 -1.03 -15.56 -10.40
N THR A 47 -1.16 -15.19 -11.67
CA THR A 47 -0.76 -16.04 -12.80
C THR A 47 0.68 -15.78 -13.24
N ARG A 48 1.41 -14.99 -12.48
CA ARG A 48 2.80 -14.62 -12.74
C ARG A 48 3.54 -14.46 -11.41
N ALA A 49 4.86 -14.33 -11.48
CA ALA A 49 5.67 -14.06 -10.29
C ALA A 49 5.38 -12.66 -9.73
N VAL A 50 5.10 -12.59 -8.45
CA VAL A 50 4.83 -11.35 -7.71
C VAL A 50 5.46 -11.46 -6.34
N GLU A 51 6.18 -10.44 -5.91
CA GLU A 51 6.62 -10.33 -4.53
C GLU A 51 5.49 -9.69 -3.71
N VAL A 52 5.12 -10.30 -2.59
CA VAL A 52 4.10 -9.74 -1.69
C VAL A 52 4.76 -9.43 -0.36
N ILE A 53 4.67 -8.16 0.05
CA ILE A 53 5.22 -7.67 1.31
C ILE A 53 4.07 -7.30 2.22
N THR A 54 4.07 -7.85 3.43
CA THR A 54 3.08 -7.51 4.45
C THR A 54 3.49 -6.22 5.15
N LEU A 55 2.56 -5.26 5.19
CA LEU A 55 2.74 -4.00 5.93
C LEU A 55 1.78 -3.96 7.11
N PRO A 56 2.11 -3.22 8.18
CA PRO A 56 1.12 -2.89 9.20
C PRO A 56 -0.09 -2.19 8.58
N SER A 57 -1.27 -2.44 9.13
CA SER A 57 -2.49 -1.81 8.62
C SER A 57 -2.47 -0.30 8.83
N LEU A 58 -2.96 0.43 7.84
CA LEU A 58 -3.20 1.87 7.94
C LEU A 58 -4.62 2.18 8.44
N PHE A 59 -5.47 1.16 8.54
CA PHE A 59 -6.91 1.34 8.73
C PHE A 59 -7.46 0.66 9.96
N GLU A 60 -6.64 -0.12 10.67
CA GLU A 60 -7.05 -0.84 11.88
C GLU A 60 -6.14 -0.46 13.03
N ALA A 61 -6.75 -0.15 14.16
CA ALA A 61 -6.02 0.16 15.39
C ALA A 61 -5.30 -1.09 15.91
N THR A 62 -4.11 -0.88 16.47
CA THR A 62 -3.33 -1.97 17.08
C THR A 62 -3.56 -2.09 18.59
N GLY A 63 -4.33 -1.17 19.18
CA GLY A 63 -4.54 -1.07 20.59
C GLY A 63 -3.56 -0.16 21.33
N ALA A 64 -2.52 0.32 20.64
CA ALA A 64 -1.51 1.22 21.20
C ALA A 64 -1.79 2.70 20.92
N GLU A 65 -2.84 3.00 20.16
CA GLU A 65 -3.18 4.35 19.75
C GLU A 65 -3.84 5.13 20.87
N ASP A 66 -3.66 6.44 20.85
CA ASP A 66 -4.39 7.34 21.73
C ASP A 66 -5.81 7.49 21.22
N ILE A 67 -6.78 7.02 22.02
CA ILE A 67 -8.18 7.04 21.64
C ILE A 67 -8.70 8.47 21.46
N ASN A 68 -8.09 9.45 22.08
CA ASN A 68 -8.51 10.85 21.95
C ASN A 68 -8.22 11.40 20.57
N ASP A 69 -7.23 10.86 19.87
CA ASP A 69 -6.87 11.28 18.52
C ASP A 69 -7.86 10.79 17.47
N THR A 70 -8.75 9.88 17.82
CA THR A 70 -9.72 9.28 16.90
C THR A 70 -11.13 9.81 17.08
N THR A 71 -11.31 10.92 17.81
CA THR A 71 -12.64 11.46 18.10
C THR A 71 -13.27 12.21 16.95
N SER A 72 -12.48 12.68 15.99
CA SER A 72 -12.99 13.39 14.83
C SER A 72 -13.34 12.40 13.73
N ALA A 73 -14.62 12.24 13.44
CA ALA A 73 -15.08 11.26 12.46
C ALA A 73 -14.49 11.45 11.05
N PRO A 74 -14.36 12.66 10.52
CA PRO A 74 -13.73 12.84 9.20
C PRO A 74 -12.28 12.38 9.17
N ASP A 75 -11.55 12.56 10.25
CA ASP A 75 -10.14 12.19 10.31
C ASP A 75 -9.95 10.68 10.31
N MET A 76 -10.87 9.95 10.91
CA MET A 76 -10.80 8.50 10.97
C MET A 76 -10.98 7.85 9.61
N VAL A 77 -11.65 8.51 8.69
CA VAL A 77 -12.01 7.93 7.40
C VAL A 77 -10.97 8.22 6.33
N HIS A 78 -10.38 9.41 6.36
CA HIS A 78 -9.65 9.91 5.19
C HIS A 78 -8.19 10.26 5.43
N CYS A 79 -7.80 10.45 6.67
CA CYS A 79 -6.46 10.89 7.00
C CYS A 79 -5.86 10.01 8.07
N ALA A 80 -4.55 9.87 8.01
CA ALA A 80 -3.80 9.14 9.03
C ALA A 80 -4.08 9.74 10.41
N PRO A 81 -4.71 8.98 11.32
CA PRO A 81 -4.93 9.48 12.68
C PRO A 81 -3.61 9.66 13.42
N LEU A 82 -3.59 10.63 14.33
CA LEU A 82 -2.39 10.93 15.08
C LEU A 82 -2.06 9.80 16.06
N GLY A 83 -0.78 9.52 16.21
CA GLY A 83 -0.30 8.59 17.23
C GLY A 83 -0.39 7.11 16.88
N TRP A 84 -0.71 6.75 15.64
CA TRP A 84 -0.83 5.35 15.24
C TRP A 84 0.53 4.77 14.82
N PRO A 85 1.12 3.88 15.66
CA PRO A 85 2.44 3.30 15.36
C PRO A 85 2.47 2.50 14.06
N GLY A 86 1.39 1.80 13.73
CA GLY A 86 1.31 1.03 12.49
C GLY A 86 1.51 1.86 11.24
N ILE A 87 0.96 3.08 11.23
CA ILE A 87 1.14 3.99 10.10
C ILE A 87 2.60 4.42 9.98
N ARG A 88 3.25 4.76 11.10
CA ARG A 88 4.67 5.13 11.09
C ARG A 88 5.54 4.00 10.56
N GLN A 89 5.26 2.78 11.00
CA GLN A 89 6.00 1.59 10.55
C GLN A 89 5.79 1.32 9.08
N ALA A 90 4.55 1.40 8.60
CA ALA A 90 4.23 1.18 7.19
C ALA A 90 4.92 2.24 6.30
N MET A 91 4.87 3.50 6.71
CA MET A 91 5.51 4.58 5.95
C MET A 91 7.03 4.43 5.93
N ALA A 92 7.64 4.04 7.05
CA ALA A 92 9.08 3.79 7.11
C ALA A 92 9.50 2.64 6.19
N GLN A 93 8.74 1.55 6.17
CA GLN A 93 9.03 0.41 5.31
C GLN A 93 8.87 0.77 3.83
N LEU A 94 7.83 1.50 3.46
CA LEU A 94 7.62 1.93 2.09
C LEU A 94 8.71 2.91 1.63
N ALA A 95 9.08 3.87 2.46
CA ALA A 95 10.13 4.83 2.12
C ALA A 95 11.47 4.12 1.90
N ALA A 96 11.80 3.14 2.76
CA ALA A 96 13.01 2.34 2.59
C ALA A 96 12.97 1.53 1.30
N TRP A 97 11.83 0.95 0.96
CA TRP A 97 11.68 0.23 -0.30
C TRP A 97 11.83 1.15 -1.51
N PHE A 98 11.22 2.35 -1.48
CA PHE A 98 11.40 3.32 -2.56
C PHE A 98 12.87 3.65 -2.79
N ALA A 99 13.62 3.84 -1.70
CA ALA A 99 15.04 4.19 -1.80
C ALA A 99 15.88 3.06 -2.38
N SER A 100 15.58 1.81 -2.01
CA SER A 100 16.39 0.66 -2.44
C SER A 100 15.95 0.10 -3.79
N ALA A 101 14.66 0.04 -4.06
CA ALA A 101 14.11 -0.59 -5.26
C ALA A 101 14.04 0.35 -6.46
N ASN A 102 13.99 1.65 -6.23
CA ASN A 102 13.87 2.66 -7.28
C ASN A 102 12.73 2.33 -8.26
N PRO A 103 11.48 2.25 -7.77
CA PRO A 103 10.39 1.76 -8.61
C PRO A 103 10.07 2.68 -9.79
N VAL A 104 9.52 2.10 -10.85
CA VAL A 104 9.01 2.85 -12.00
C VAL A 104 7.88 3.75 -11.58
N LEU A 105 6.95 3.17 -10.80
CA LEU A 105 5.82 3.90 -10.24
C LEU A 105 5.24 3.13 -9.06
N MET A 106 4.44 3.83 -8.27
CA MET A 106 3.67 3.24 -7.20
C MET A 106 2.19 3.41 -7.50
N ILE A 107 1.45 2.32 -7.47
CA ILE A 107 0.00 2.34 -7.57
C ILE A 107 -0.56 2.25 -6.16
N SER A 108 -1.43 3.16 -5.77
CA SER A 108 -2.09 3.11 -4.47
C SER A 108 -3.60 2.95 -4.64
N ASP A 109 -4.16 1.91 -4.01
CA ASP A 109 -5.58 1.66 -4.02
C ASP A 109 -6.21 2.32 -2.80
N VAL A 110 -6.90 3.42 -3.03
CA VAL A 110 -7.68 4.18 -2.03
C VAL A 110 -6.85 4.70 -0.84
N SER A 111 -5.55 4.83 -0.95
CA SER A 111 -4.71 5.33 0.15
C SER A 111 -4.11 6.70 -0.16
N ALA A 112 -4.57 7.71 0.53
CA ALA A 112 -3.97 9.04 0.47
C ALA A 112 -2.59 9.06 1.09
N GLU A 113 -2.37 8.26 2.14
CA GLU A 113 -1.10 8.17 2.84
C GLU A 113 0.01 7.67 1.92
N VAL A 114 -0.25 6.59 1.21
CA VAL A 114 0.72 6.00 0.27
C VAL A 114 0.93 6.92 -0.92
N ALA A 115 -0.12 7.56 -1.42
CA ALA A 115 -0.03 8.52 -2.52
C ALA A 115 0.89 9.70 -2.15
N GLN A 116 0.68 10.27 -0.98
CA GLN A 116 1.50 11.38 -0.50
C GLN A 116 2.94 10.97 -0.27
N LEU A 117 3.16 9.80 0.32
CA LEU A 117 4.51 9.30 0.57
C LEU A 117 5.27 9.11 -0.74
N ALA A 118 4.65 8.52 -1.74
CA ALA A 118 5.26 8.35 -3.06
C ALA A 118 5.66 9.70 -3.64
N ARG A 119 4.78 10.67 -3.58
CA ARG A 119 5.07 12.03 -4.06
C ARG A 119 6.23 12.67 -3.31
N ILE A 120 6.25 12.56 -1.97
CA ILE A 120 7.31 13.12 -1.15
C ILE A 120 8.64 12.44 -1.46
N CYS A 121 8.62 11.14 -1.73
CA CYS A 121 9.82 10.36 -2.07
C CYS A 121 10.20 10.45 -3.56
N SER A 122 9.60 11.34 -4.31
CA SER A 122 9.88 11.54 -5.75
C SER A 122 9.61 10.29 -6.59
N VAL A 123 8.58 9.53 -6.23
CA VAL A 123 8.16 8.34 -6.96
C VAL A 123 6.91 8.68 -7.78
N ALA A 124 6.92 8.34 -9.06
CA ALA A 124 5.74 8.48 -9.91
C ALA A 124 4.59 7.65 -9.34
N HIS A 125 3.38 8.14 -9.43
CA HIS A 125 2.27 7.60 -8.67
C HIS A 125 0.98 7.57 -9.49
N VAL A 126 0.24 6.47 -9.34
CA VAL A 126 -1.11 6.30 -9.88
C VAL A 126 -2.03 5.95 -8.72
N LYS A 127 -3.09 6.71 -8.56
CA LYS A 127 -4.09 6.45 -7.51
C LYS A 127 -5.32 5.81 -8.13
N VAL A 128 -5.75 4.69 -7.55
CA VAL A 128 -6.98 4.00 -7.92
C VAL A 128 -8.06 4.37 -6.90
N LEU A 129 -9.20 4.77 -7.39
CA LEU A 129 -10.33 5.20 -6.57
C LEU A 129 -11.37 4.10 -6.41
#